data_5b44ada292c01208cfd6d299994872f1
#
_entry.id   5b44ada292c01208cfd6d299994872f1
#
_cell.length_a   1.000
_cell.length_b   1.000
_cell.length_c   1.000
_cell.angle_alpha   90.00
_cell.angle_beta   90.00
_cell.angle_gamma   90.00
#
_symmetry.space_group_name_H-M   'P 1'
#
loop_
_entity.id
_entity.type
_entity.pdbx_description
1 polymer ?
#
loop_
_entity_poly.entity_id
_entity_poly.type
_entity_poly.pdbx_seq_one_letter_code
_entity_poly.pdbx_strand_id
1 'polypeptide(L)'
;SAASDVYKRQVEDNVLNLKKVTVDCEGSGMGWGAVYAQYLENMDKMGEQSSGLSVSRSLYKGETLIEEGTVLNIGDKITVRLTVKADRDMDFVQIKDERAACMEPLAALSGYRLSTNLGYYQATKDASTSFFVNQMRKGMYVIEYQVYVTRSGEYRSGIATIQSAYAPEFGGHTGGYKVVVK
;
A
#
# COMPACT_ATOMS: atom_id res chain seq x y z
N SER A 1 -32.38 -16.76 -15.61
CA SER A 1 -31.44 -15.93 -14.85
C SER A 1 -30.29 -16.81 -14.39
N ALA A 2 -29.17 -16.72 -15.08
CA ALA A 2 -27.99 -17.44 -14.70
C ALA A 2 -27.35 -16.73 -13.50
N ALA A 3 -27.40 -17.36 -12.34
CA ALA A 3 -26.61 -16.97 -11.20
C ALA A 3 -25.14 -17.22 -11.56
N SER A 4 -24.33 -16.18 -11.52
CA SER A 4 -22.90 -16.33 -11.65
C SER A 4 -22.36 -16.97 -10.38
N ASP A 5 -22.03 -18.24 -10.43
CA ASP A 5 -21.32 -18.91 -9.37
C ASP A 5 -19.90 -18.36 -9.30
N VAL A 6 -19.64 -17.53 -8.30
CA VAL A 6 -18.30 -17.08 -7.96
C VAL A 6 -17.63 -18.18 -7.15
N TYR A 7 -16.84 -19.01 -7.81
CA TYR A 7 -15.99 -19.98 -7.12
C TYR A 7 -14.80 -19.28 -6.48
N LYS A 8 -14.83 -19.16 -5.16
CA LYS A 8 -13.65 -18.86 -4.36
C LYS A 8 -12.91 -20.17 -4.08
N ARG A 9 -11.81 -20.39 -4.75
CA ARG A 9 -10.90 -21.48 -4.41
C ARG A 9 -9.78 -20.92 -3.54
N GLN A 10 -9.78 -21.31 -2.28
CA GLN A 10 -8.73 -20.98 -1.33
C GLN A 10 -7.71 -22.13 -1.36
N VAL A 11 -6.46 -21.82 -1.69
CA VAL A 11 -5.36 -22.77 -1.62
C VAL A 11 -4.61 -22.52 -0.31
N GLU A 12 -4.76 -23.42 0.64
CA GLU A 12 -4.19 -23.28 2.00
C GLU A 12 -2.76 -23.81 2.15
N ASP A 13 -2.16 -24.38 1.12
CA ASP A 13 -0.84 -25.01 1.25
C ASP A 13 0.32 -24.07 0.91
N ASN A 14 1.11 -23.75 1.94
CA ASN A 14 2.50 -23.25 1.90
C ASN A 14 2.80 -22.21 0.81
N VAL A 15 2.15 -21.05 0.91
CA VAL A 15 2.28 -19.93 -0.01
C VAL A 15 3.71 -19.34 -0.06
N LEU A 16 4.53 -19.64 0.94
CA LEU A 16 5.92 -19.13 1.05
C LEU A 16 6.88 -19.63 -0.04
N ASN A 17 6.50 -20.63 -0.84
CA ASN A 17 7.35 -21.22 -1.89
C ASN A 17 6.74 -21.18 -3.30
N LEU A 18 5.67 -20.45 -3.52
CA LEU A 18 5.06 -20.32 -4.85
C LEU A 18 5.90 -19.44 -5.76
N LYS A 19 6.68 -20.07 -6.64
CA LYS A 19 7.46 -19.39 -7.68
C LYS A 19 6.66 -19.07 -8.94
N LYS A 20 5.54 -19.71 -9.17
CA LYS A 20 4.71 -19.53 -10.36
C LYS A 20 3.28 -19.99 -10.11
N VAL A 21 2.32 -19.16 -10.46
CA VAL A 21 0.90 -19.52 -10.53
C VAL A 21 0.46 -19.46 -11.99
N THR A 22 -0.06 -20.57 -12.50
CA THR A 22 -0.65 -20.64 -13.84
C THR A 22 -2.15 -20.77 -13.68
N VAL A 23 -2.90 -19.88 -14.33
CA VAL A 23 -4.36 -19.90 -14.35
C VAL A 23 -4.79 -20.24 -15.77
N ASP A 24 -5.36 -21.42 -15.94
CA ASP A 24 -5.95 -21.85 -17.19
C ASP A 24 -7.46 -21.56 -17.15
N CYS A 25 -7.94 -20.76 -18.12
CA CYS A 25 -9.35 -20.47 -18.28
C CYS A 25 -9.91 -21.26 -19.45
N GLU A 26 -10.73 -22.25 -19.18
CA GLU A 26 -11.53 -22.93 -20.20
C GLU A 26 -12.89 -22.26 -20.34
N GLY A 27 -13.12 -21.55 -21.44
CA GLY A 27 -14.41 -20.93 -21.76
C GLY A 27 -14.29 -19.60 -22.50
N SER A 28 -15.35 -19.20 -23.18
CA SER A 28 -15.46 -17.97 -23.96
C SER A 28 -15.97 -16.78 -23.12
N GLY A 29 -15.43 -16.55 -21.95
CA GLY A 29 -15.80 -15.46 -21.06
C GLY A 29 -14.62 -14.65 -20.58
N MET A 30 -14.83 -13.37 -20.18
CA MET A 30 -13.81 -12.59 -19.50
C MET A 30 -13.61 -13.14 -18.08
N GLY A 31 -12.44 -13.70 -17.80
CA GLY A 31 -12.03 -14.10 -16.46
C GLY A 31 -11.35 -12.95 -15.73
N TRP A 32 -11.82 -12.61 -14.52
CA TRP A 32 -11.16 -11.70 -13.62
C TRP A 32 -10.43 -12.52 -12.57
N GLY A 33 -9.11 -12.50 -12.60
CA GLY A 33 -8.27 -13.13 -11.60
C GLY A 33 -7.34 -12.11 -10.94
N ALA A 34 -7.41 -12.02 -9.63
CA ALA A 34 -6.43 -11.26 -8.85
C ALA A 34 -5.54 -12.24 -8.08
N VAL A 35 -4.24 -12.21 -8.37
CA VAL A 35 -3.26 -13.00 -7.61
C VAL A 35 -2.67 -12.11 -6.51
N TYR A 36 -3.03 -12.39 -5.27
CA TYR A 36 -2.58 -11.66 -4.09
C TYR A 36 -1.19 -12.11 -3.58
N ALA A 37 -0.46 -12.89 -4.36
CA ALA A 37 0.89 -13.37 -3.98
C ALA A 37 1.89 -12.23 -3.74
N GLN A 38 1.73 -11.09 -4.40
CA GLN A 38 2.54 -9.88 -4.15
C GLN A 38 2.37 -9.32 -2.73
N TYR A 39 1.24 -9.56 -2.08
CA TYR A 39 1.02 -9.12 -0.70
C TYR A 39 1.85 -9.89 0.32
N LEU A 40 2.17 -11.15 0.04
CA LEU A 40 2.97 -11.98 0.92
C LEU A 40 4.46 -11.67 0.83
N GLU A 41 4.95 -11.27 -0.34
CA GLU A 41 6.34 -10.86 -0.53
C GLU A 41 6.66 -9.55 0.20
N ASN A 42 5.67 -8.66 0.34
CA ASN A 42 5.79 -7.44 1.12
C ASN A 42 5.63 -7.66 2.64
N MET A 43 5.06 -8.78 3.07
CA MET A 43 4.93 -9.12 4.50
C MET A 43 6.28 -9.42 5.15
N ASP A 44 7.23 -9.96 4.42
CA ASP A 44 8.60 -10.20 4.91
C ASP A 44 9.39 -8.91 5.16
N LYS A 45 8.95 -7.80 4.57
CA LYS A 45 9.52 -6.46 4.81
C LYS A 45 8.82 -5.68 5.92
N MET A 46 7.78 -6.24 6.52
CA MET A 46 7.16 -5.68 7.71
C MET A 46 8.12 -5.89 8.88
N GLY A 47 8.71 -4.79 9.35
CA GLY A 47 9.62 -4.84 10.49
C GLY A 47 8.99 -5.55 11.68
N GLU A 48 9.77 -6.35 12.39
CA GLU A 48 9.39 -7.27 13.47
C GLU A 48 8.74 -6.64 14.71
N GLN A 49 8.37 -5.37 14.68
CA GLN A 49 7.71 -4.68 15.80
C GLN A 49 6.27 -4.30 15.45
N SER A 50 5.44 -5.30 15.18
CA SER A 50 4.01 -5.06 15.03
C SER A 50 3.27 -5.33 16.34
N SER A 51 3.05 -4.29 17.12
CA SER A 51 2.14 -4.34 18.25
C SER A 51 0.72 -4.05 17.79
N GLY A 52 0.08 -5.01 17.13
CA GLY A 52 -1.33 -4.93 16.74
C GLY A 52 -1.63 -4.19 15.42
N LEU A 53 -0.81 -3.23 15.02
CA LEU A 53 -0.87 -2.51 13.75
C LEU A 53 0.45 -2.63 13.00
N SER A 54 0.38 -2.87 11.70
CA SER A 54 1.56 -2.88 10.85
C SER A 54 1.29 -2.14 9.53
N VAL A 55 2.33 -1.55 8.95
CA VAL A 55 2.29 -0.85 7.68
C VAL A 55 3.49 -1.27 6.82
N SER A 56 3.24 -1.49 5.54
CA SER A 56 4.28 -1.63 4.54
C SER A 56 4.04 -0.65 3.39
N ARG A 57 5.10 -0.23 2.73
CA ARG A 57 5.05 0.72 1.63
C ARG A 57 5.73 0.15 0.39
N SER A 58 5.06 0.27 -0.75
CA SER A 58 5.58 -0.11 -2.04
C SER A 58 5.33 1.02 -3.05
N LEU A 59 6.24 1.18 -3.98
CA LEU A 59 6.19 2.18 -5.02
C LEU A 59 6.06 1.47 -6.37
N TYR A 60 5.16 1.96 -7.22
CA TYR A 60 4.93 1.41 -8.55
C TYR A 60 4.99 2.49 -9.60
N LYS A 61 5.63 2.18 -10.72
CA LYS A 61 5.55 2.95 -11.96
C LYS A 61 4.66 2.16 -12.93
N GLY A 62 3.41 2.59 -13.09
CA GLY A 62 2.39 1.78 -13.75
C GLY A 62 2.13 0.50 -12.95
N GLU A 63 2.42 -0.65 -13.54
CA GLU A 63 2.28 -1.95 -12.89
C GLU A 63 3.63 -2.53 -12.39
N THR A 64 4.73 -1.81 -12.63
CA THR A 64 6.08 -2.26 -12.30
C THR A 64 6.46 -1.80 -10.90
N LEU A 65 6.83 -2.75 -10.04
CA LEU A 65 7.39 -2.46 -8.71
C LEU A 65 8.73 -1.74 -8.85
N ILE A 66 8.88 -0.63 -8.13
CA ILE A 66 10.13 0.12 -8.04
C ILE A 66 10.93 -0.44 -6.87
N GLU A 67 12.08 -1.02 -7.19
CA GLU A 67 13.05 -1.49 -6.21
C GLU A 67 14.04 -0.39 -5.83
N GLU A 68 14.72 -0.58 -4.71
CA GLU A 68 15.77 0.34 -4.28
C GLU A 68 16.89 0.41 -5.32
N GLY A 69 17.27 1.64 -5.69
CA GLY A 69 18.27 1.88 -6.74
C GLY A 69 17.71 2.01 -8.16
N THR A 70 16.41 1.83 -8.36
CA THR A 70 15.76 2.10 -9.66
C THR A 70 15.88 3.58 -10.01
N VAL A 71 16.29 3.87 -11.23
CA VAL A 71 16.39 5.23 -11.74
C VAL A 71 15.05 5.68 -12.28
N LEU A 72 14.55 6.80 -11.77
CA LEU A 72 13.34 7.45 -12.22
C LEU A 72 13.67 8.64 -13.13
N ASN A 73 12.68 9.12 -13.88
CA ASN A 73 12.79 10.30 -14.71
C ASN A 73 11.82 11.38 -14.21
N ILE A 74 12.18 12.64 -14.47
CA ILE A 74 11.29 13.78 -14.22
C ILE A 74 10.00 13.59 -15.03
N GLY A 75 8.85 13.79 -14.39
CA GLY A 75 7.52 13.61 -14.97
C GLY A 75 6.94 12.21 -14.78
N ASP A 76 7.71 11.27 -14.25
CA ASP A 76 7.19 9.94 -13.95
C ASP A 76 6.08 10.01 -12.90
N LYS A 77 5.00 9.27 -13.19
CA LYS A 77 3.87 9.11 -12.27
C LYS A 77 4.06 7.84 -11.46
N ILE A 78 4.14 8.00 -10.17
CA ILE A 78 4.40 6.91 -9.21
C ILE A 78 3.16 6.69 -8.36
N THR A 79 2.75 5.44 -8.22
CA THR A 79 1.72 5.03 -7.28
C THR A 79 2.37 4.55 -6.00
N VAL A 80 2.06 5.19 -4.89
CA VAL A 80 2.47 4.77 -3.56
C VAL A 80 1.37 3.89 -2.99
N ARG A 81 1.70 2.65 -2.68
CA ARG A 81 0.79 1.69 -2.08
C ARG A 81 1.19 1.43 -0.64
N LEU A 82 0.27 1.72 0.26
CA LEU A 82 0.39 1.42 1.69
C LEU A 82 -0.49 0.21 2.01
N THR A 83 0.12 -0.86 2.45
CA THR A 83 -0.60 -2.04 2.94
C THR A 83 -0.59 -1.99 4.46
N VAL A 84 -1.76 -1.96 5.07
CA VAL A 84 -1.93 -1.87 6.52
C VAL A 84 -2.65 -3.10 7.04
N LYS A 85 -2.21 -3.59 8.19
CA LYS A 85 -2.80 -4.75 8.86
C LYS A 85 -3.15 -4.40 10.29
N ALA A 86 -4.37 -4.71 10.68
CA ALA A 86 -4.84 -4.65 12.06
C ALA A 86 -5.15 -6.06 12.56
N ASP A 87 -4.57 -6.47 13.68
CA ASP A 87 -4.81 -7.79 14.30
C ASP A 87 -6.10 -7.81 15.13
N ARG A 88 -6.68 -6.66 15.39
CA ARG A 88 -7.93 -6.44 16.13
C ARG A 88 -8.64 -5.19 15.62
N ASP A 89 -9.89 -5.02 16.05
CA ASP A 89 -10.64 -3.79 15.76
C ASP A 89 -10.01 -2.62 16.54
N MET A 90 -9.79 -1.51 15.85
CA MET A 90 -9.21 -0.29 16.41
C MET A 90 -9.97 0.94 15.95
N ASP A 91 -10.05 1.91 16.84
CA ASP A 91 -10.64 3.21 16.56
C ASP A 91 -9.54 4.26 16.40
N PHE A 92 -9.81 5.26 15.56
CA PHE A 92 -8.95 6.43 15.35
C PHE A 92 -7.50 6.09 15.02
N VAL A 93 -7.34 5.37 13.92
CA VAL A 93 -6.03 5.01 13.38
C VAL A 93 -5.53 6.11 12.46
N GLN A 94 -4.30 6.55 12.68
CA GLN A 94 -3.59 7.48 11.83
C GLN A 94 -2.46 6.78 11.10
N ILE A 95 -2.41 6.97 9.78
CA ILE A 95 -1.32 6.52 8.91
C ILE A 95 -0.69 7.79 8.34
N LYS A 96 0.63 7.91 8.45
CA LYS A 96 1.38 9.04 7.89
C LYS A 96 2.49 8.50 7.01
N ASP A 97 2.56 8.98 5.77
CA ASP A 97 3.63 8.64 4.83
C ASP A 97 4.44 9.89 4.48
N GLU A 98 5.73 9.86 4.74
CA GLU A 98 6.67 10.94 4.43
C GLU A 98 7.35 10.67 3.09
N ARG A 99 7.08 11.54 2.11
CA ARG A 99 7.58 11.42 0.74
C ARG A 99 9.02 11.89 0.60
N ALA A 100 9.68 11.43 -0.47
CA ALA A 100 10.91 12.05 -0.94
C ALA A 100 10.62 13.47 -1.50
N ALA A 101 11.58 14.39 -1.33
CA ALA A 101 11.41 15.78 -1.72
C ALA A 101 11.25 16.01 -3.24
N CYS A 102 11.61 15.01 -4.06
CA CYS A 102 11.40 15.05 -5.51
C CYS A 102 9.99 14.62 -5.94
N MET A 103 9.14 14.20 -5.02
CA MET A 103 7.79 13.69 -5.31
C MET A 103 6.73 14.67 -4.85
N GLU A 104 5.89 15.10 -5.77
CA GLU A 104 4.74 15.95 -5.49
C GLU A 104 3.42 15.19 -5.67
N PRO A 105 2.43 15.38 -4.79
CA PRO A 105 1.17 14.69 -4.88
C PRO A 105 0.40 15.12 -6.13
N LEU A 106 -0.18 14.16 -6.84
CA LEU A 106 -1.04 14.41 -8.00
C LEU A 106 -2.32 15.16 -7.62
N ALA A 107 -2.88 14.85 -6.46
CA ALA A 107 -4.05 15.50 -5.92
C ALA A 107 -3.72 16.12 -4.56
N ALA A 108 -3.56 17.43 -4.53
CA ALA A 108 -3.29 18.18 -3.30
C ALA A 108 -4.54 18.37 -2.42
N LEU A 109 -5.71 17.94 -2.88
CA LEU A 109 -6.97 18.12 -2.18
C LEU A 109 -7.13 17.11 -1.06
N SER A 110 -7.27 17.62 0.16
CA SER A 110 -7.69 16.84 1.31
C SER A 110 -9.19 16.52 1.24
N GLY A 111 -9.60 15.38 1.78
CA GLY A 111 -11.01 15.00 1.79
C GLY A 111 -11.24 13.55 2.18
N TYR A 112 -12.52 13.20 2.31
CA TYR A 112 -12.94 11.83 2.56
C TYR A 112 -12.79 10.96 1.34
N ARG A 113 -12.30 9.75 1.55
CA ARG A 113 -12.09 8.73 0.52
C ARG A 113 -12.67 7.39 0.99
N LEU A 114 -12.99 6.55 0.03
CA LEU A 114 -13.39 5.17 0.26
C LEU A 114 -12.51 4.26 -0.58
N SER A 115 -11.83 3.32 0.05
CA SER A 115 -11.06 2.28 -0.64
C SER A 115 -11.60 0.92 -0.23
N THR A 116 -12.16 0.19 -1.15
CA THR A 116 -12.73 -1.15 -1.01
C THR A 116 -13.71 -1.29 0.16
N ASN A 117 -13.21 -1.34 1.41
CA ASN A 117 -14.01 -1.48 2.63
C ASN A 117 -13.54 -0.55 3.75
N LEU A 118 -12.74 0.46 3.42
CA LEU A 118 -12.18 1.39 4.39
C LEU A 118 -12.51 2.83 4.02
N GLY A 119 -13.28 3.49 4.88
CA GLY A 119 -13.48 4.93 4.82
C GLY A 119 -12.38 5.66 5.58
N TYR A 120 -11.77 6.67 4.97
CA TYR A 120 -10.71 7.46 5.59
C TYR A 120 -10.73 8.91 5.12
N TYR A 121 -10.19 9.79 5.94
CA TYR A 121 -9.91 11.17 5.56
C TYR A 121 -8.43 11.28 5.14
N GLN A 122 -8.19 11.79 3.95
CA GLN A 122 -6.85 12.03 3.43
C GLN A 122 -6.49 13.51 3.59
N ALA A 123 -5.38 13.78 4.27
CA ALA A 123 -4.80 15.11 4.37
C ALA A 123 -3.45 15.14 3.68
N THR A 124 -3.35 15.89 2.60
CA THR A 124 -2.12 16.04 1.82
C THR A 124 -1.40 17.31 2.22
N LYS A 125 -0.12 17.18 2.58
CA LYS A 125 0.82 18.27 2.90
C LYS A 125 2.03 18.21 1.97
N ASP A 126 2.88 19.22 2.00
CA ASP A 126 4.03 19.33 1.10
C ASP A 126 5.00 18.15 1.17
N ALA A 127 5.28 17.65 2.38
CA ALA A 127 6.24 16.57 2.60
C ALA A 127 5.60 15.24 3.01
N SER A 128 4.31 15.20 3.31
CA SER A 128 3.64 14.00 3.82
C SER A 128 2.18 13.92 3.41
N THR A 129 1.66 12.69 3.39
CA THR A 129 0.23 12.43 3.28
C THR A 129 -0.21 11.64 4.50
N SER A 130 -1.27 12.11 5.15
CA SER A 130 -1.85 11.46 6.33
C SER A 130 -3.24 10.92 6.00
N PHE A 131 -3.55 9.76 6.57
CA PHE A 131 -4.83 9.09 6.43
C PHE A 131 -5.40 8.86 7.82
N PHE A 132 -6.62 9.35 8.04
CA PHE A 132 -7.31 9.22 9.32
C PHE A 132 -8.49 8.28 9.16
N VAL A 133 -8.47 7.18 9.90
CA VAL A 133 -9.49 6.15 9.88
C VAL A 133 -10.22 6.15 11.21
N ASN A 134 -11.51 6.46 11.20
CA ASN A 134 -12.31 6.50 12.44
C ASN A 134 -12.46 5.11 13.06
N GLN A 135 -12.71 4.11 12.23
CA GLN A 135 -12.85 2.72 12.66
C GLN A 135 -12.15 1.80 11.66
N MET A 136 -11.22 1.02 12.16
CA MET A 136 -10.50 -0.01 11.40
C MET A 136 -10.78 -1.37 12.04
N ARG A 137 -11.51 -2.22 11.33
CA ARG A 137 -11.76 -3.59 11.77
C ARG A 137 -10.53 -4.45 11.54
N LYS A 138 -10.43 -5.53 12.31
CA LYS A 138 -9.41 -6.56 12.09
C LYS A 138 -9.37 -6.97 10.61
N GLY A 139 -8.19 -6.92 10.00
CA GLY A 139 -8.00 -7.26 8.59
C GLY A 139 -6.81 -6.58 7.96
N MET A 140 -6.72 -6.74 6.64
CA MET A 140 -5.70 -6.12 5.80
C MET A 140 -6.36 -5.14 4.85
N TYR A 141 -5.76 -3.96 4.71
CA TYR A 141 -6.26 -2.87 3.87
C TYR A 141 -5.15 -2.32 2.99
N VAL A 142 -5.53 -1.82 1.82
CA VAL A 142 -4.62 -1.19 0.88
C VAL A 142 -5.10 0.21 0.60
N ILE A 143 -4.21 1.18 0.79
CA ILE A 143 -4.43 2.59 0.46
C ILE A 143 -3.41 3.00 -0.59
N GLU A 144 -3.86 3.62 -1.66
CA GLU A 144 -3.00 4.10 -2.75
C GLU A 144 -3.18 5.59 -2.95
N TYR A 145 -2.07 6.26 -3.25
CA TYR A 145 -2.08 7.62 -3.75
C TYR A 145 -0.98 7.82 -4.79
N GLN A 146 -1.12 8.84 -5.61
CA GLN A 146 -0.24 9.09 -6.74
C GLN A 146 0.59 10.35 -6.54
N VAL A 147 1.83 10.28 -7.00
CA VAL A 147 2.78 11.39 -6.99
C VAL A 147 3.47 11.52 -8.33
N TYR A 148 3.97 12.73 -8.63
CA TYR A 148 4.88 12.98 -9.75
C TYR A 148 6.29 13.15 -9.25
N VAL A 149 7.25 12.73 -10.08
CA VAL A 149 8.67 13.04 -9.89
C VAL A 149 8.94 14.40 -10.56
N THR A 150 9.40 15.36 -9.77
CA THR A 150 9.54 16.76 -10.23
C THR A 150 10.96 17.27 -10.29
N ARG A 151 11.91 16.61 -9.66
CA ARG A 151 13.30 17.05 -9.55
C ARG A 151 14.29 15.92 -9.74
N SER A 152 15.36 16.20 -10.49
CA SER A 152 16.51 15.29 -10.61
C SER A 152 17.40 15.31 -9.37
N GLY A 153 18.12 14.23 -9.13
CA GLY A 153 19.06 14.09 -8.03
C GLY A 153 18.87 12.80 -7.24
N GLU A 154 19.58 12.69 -6.12
CA GLU A 154 19.44 11.60 -5.17
C GLU A 154 18.65 12.09 -3.95
N TYR A 155 17.62 11.33 -3.58
CA TYR A 155 16.72 11.67 -2.48
C TYR A 155 16.48 10.48 -1.57
N ARG A 156 16.20 10.77 -0.31
CA ARG A 156 15.67 9.79 0.64
C ARG A 156 14.28 10.21 1.08
N SER A 157 13.37 9.26 1.14
CA SER A 157 12.07 9.47 1.78
C SER A 157 12.21 9.44 3.30
N GLY A 158 11.22 9.98 3.99
CA GLY A 158 10.97 9.63 5.37
C GLY A 158 10.34 8.25 5.49
N ILE A 159 9.84 7.95 6.67
CA ILE A 159 9.17 6.69 7.01
C ILE A 159 7.65 6.79 6.82
N ALA A 160 6.99 5.66 6.65
CA ALA A 160 5.55 5.57 6.85
C ALA A 160 5.27 5.01 8.25
N THR A 161 4.34 5.62 8.96
CA THR A 161 3.95 5.24 10.32
C THR A 161 2.46 4.94 10.40
N ILE A 162 2.08 4.03 11.29
CA ILE A 162 0.70 3.76 11.64
C ILE A 162 0.59 3.69 13.16
N GLN A 163 -0.42 4.34 13.72
CA GLN A 163 -0.68 4.28 15.16
C GLN A 163 -2.15 4.48 15.47
N SER A 164 -2.59 3.94 16.60
CA SER A 164 -3.89 4.27 17.18
C SER A 164 -3.76 5.52 18.06
N ALA A 165 -4.68 6.49 17.89
CA ALA A 165 -4.67 7.73 18.66
C ALA A 165 -4.89 7.52 20.16
N TYR A 166 -5.69 6.51 20.53
CA TYR A 166 -6.00 6.19 21.93
C TYR A 166 -5.11 5.14 22.56
N ALA A 167 -4.37 4.40 21.77
CA ALA A 167 -3.47 3.35 22.20
C ALA A 167 -2.14 3.46 21.43
N PRO A 168 -1.30 4.46 21.75
CA PRO A 168 -0.05 4.72 21.01
C PRO A 168 0.95 3.57 21.05
N GLU A 169 0.80 2.64 22.00
CA GLU A 169 1.55 1.39 22.07
C GLU A 169 1.25 0.45 20.91
N PHE A 170 0.09 0.61 20.25
CA PHE A 170 -0.25 -0.09 19.02
C PHE A 170 0.15 0.75 17.83
N GLY A 171 1.23 0.35 17.18
CA GLY A 171 1.75 1.06 16.03
C GLY A 171 2.89 0.32 15.35
N GLY A 172 3.25 0.81 14.19
CA GLY A 172 4.35 0.28 13.40
C GLY A 172 4.90 1.36 12.47
N HIS A 173 6.03 1.07 11.84
CA HIS A 173 6.62 1.96 10.85
C HIS A 173 7.39 1.16 9.80
N THR A 174 7.59 1.76 8.64
CA THR A 174 8.49 1.26 7.60
C THR A 174 9.83 1.97 7.68
N GLY A 175 10.84 1.43 7.00
CA GLY A 175 12.05 2.19 6.67
C GLY A 175 11.81 3.28 5.62
N GLY A 176 12.78 4.18 5.47
CA GLY A 176 12.84 5.07 4.33
C GLY A 176 13.35 4.34 3.08
N TYR A 177 13.18 4.95 1.91
CA TYR A 177 13.73 4.45 0.65
C TYR A 177 14.60 5.50 -0.05
N LYS A 178 15.55 5.04 -0.84
CA LYS A 178 16.41 5.90 -1.67
C LYS A 178 15.85 5.97 -3.10
N VAL A 179 15.81 7.16 -3.65
CA VAL A 179 15.36 7.43 -5.02
C VAL A 179 16.45 8.17 -5.78
N VAL A 180 16.73 7.70 -7.00
CA VAL A 180 17.64 8.37 -7.94
C VAL A 180 16.82 8.82 -9.14
N VAL A 181 16.90 10.10 -9.48
CA VAL A 181 16.15 10.71 -10.58
C VAL A 181 17.11 11.35 -11.56
N LYS A 182 16.96 11.04 -12.83
CA LYS A 182 17.69 11.66 -13.95
C LYS A 182 16.85 12.68 -14.67
#